data_d1964bfe7894dbdbd31a74bf4d71f172
#
_entry.id   d1964bfe7894dbdbd31a74bf4d71f172
#
_cell.length_a   1.000
_cell.length_b   1.000
_cell.length_c   1.000
_cell.angle_alpha   90.00
_cell.angle_beta   90.00
_cell.angle_gamma   90.00
#
_symmetry.space_group_name_H-M   'P 1'
#
loop_
_entity.id
_entity.type
_entity.pdbx_description
1 polymer ?
#
loop_
_entity_poly.entity_id
_entity_poly.type
_entity_poly.pdbx_seq_one_letter_code
_entity_poly.pdbx_strand_id
1 'polypeptide(L)'
;MALEHDFGAYNYHPLPVVLSKGLGAEVWDAEGKVYFDFLSAYSAVNQGHCHPKIIQSLIDQASQITLTSRAFHNNVLGQYEQFMTELFGYNRLLPMNTGVEAAETAVKLARRWGYDKKGIPENKARIVFAAGNFWGRSIGAISSSTDPSSKKGFGPFVPGYDLIPYNDLDALREALKDPHVAAF
;
A
#
# COMPACT_ATOMS: atom_id res chain seq x y z
N MET A 1 0.71 24.96 11.53
CA MET A 1 -0.31 24.35 12.41
C MET A 1 -1.66 25.07 12.31
N ALA A 2 -1.74 26.40 12.52
CA ALA A 2 -3.04 27.12 12.46
C ALA A 2 -3.77 26.92 11.12
N LEU A 3 -3.11 27.16 9.98
CA LEU A 3 -3.71 26.95 8.66
C LEU A 3 -4.20 25.52 8.43
N GLU A 4 -3.44 24.53 8.86
CA GLU A 4 -3.85 23.13 8.75
C GLU A 4 -5.03 22.80 9.66
N HIS A 5 -5.06 23.36 10.87
CA HIS A 5 -6.21 23.28 11.76
C HIS A 5 -7.46 23.95 11.16
N ASP A 6 -7.33 25.11 10.55
CA ASP A 6 -8.48 25.89 10.08
C ASP A 6 -9.05 25.36 8.73
N PHE A 7 -8.20 24.76 7.90
CA PHE A 7 -8.57 24.36 6.53
C PHE A 7 -8.43 22.86 6.24
N GLY A 8 -7.75 22.09 7.10
CA GLY A 8 -7.58 20.65 6.93
C GLY A 8 -8.76 19.84 7.47
N ALA A 9 -8.98 18.66 6.91
CA ALA A 9 -9.91 17.70 7.48
C ALA A 9 -9.29 17.04 8.73
N TYR A 10 -10.06 16.90 9.81
CA TYR A 10 -9.59 16.30 11.08
C TYR A 10 -9.55 14.78 11.03
N ASN A 11 -8.92 14.23 10.00
CA ASN A 11 -8.78 12.78 9.80
C ASN A 11 -7.53 12.18 10.45
N TYR A 12 -6.69 13.00 11.06
CA TYR A 12 -5.45 12.61 11.71
C TYR A 12 -5.14 13.52 12.92
N HIS A 13 -4.31 13.04 13.84
CA HIS A 13 -3.82 13.81 14.98
C HIS A 13 -2.29 13.91 14.92
N PRO A 14 -1.73 14.83 14.09
CA PRO A 14 -0.29 14.96 13.97
C PRO A 14 0.35 15.45 15.26
N LEU A 15 1.61 15.09 15.48
CA LEU A 15 2.41 15.66 16.56
C LEU A 15 2.57 17.18 16.36
N PRO A 16 2.66 17.99 17.43
CA PRO A 16 2.73 19.44 17.33
C PRO A 16 4.12 19.94 16.89
N VAL A 17 4.62 19.40 15.78
CA VAL A 17 5.92 19.75 15.19
C VAL A 17 5.73 19.99 13.70
N VAL A 18 6.28 21.10 13.18
CA VAL A 18 6.25 21.43 11.76
C VAL A 18 7.61 21.13 11.16
N LEU A 19 7.77 19.97 10.53
CA LEU A 19 9.01 19.62 9.85
C LEU A 19 9.12 20.38 8.52
N SER A 20 10.30 20.98 8.29
CA SER A 20 10.55 21.84 7.13
C SER A 20 11.75 21.41 6.27
N LYS A 21 12.64 20.56 6.80
CA LYS A 21 13.84 20.10 6.14
C LYS A 21 14.15 18.67 6.58
N GLY A 22 14.76 17.88 5.70
CA GLY A 22 15.27 16.54 6.00
C GLY A 22 16.53 16.23 5.21
N LEU A 23 17.48 15.52 5.83
CA LEU A 23 18.68 15.01 5.19
C LEU A 23 19.14 13.72 5.88
N GLY A 24 19.18 12.63 5.16
CA GLY A 24 19.49 11.32 5.75
C GLY A 24 18.47 10.94 6.83
N ALA A 25 18.94 10.66 8.04
CA ALA A 25 18.09 10.34 9.19
C ALA A 25 17.67 11.56 10.02
N GLU A 26 18.15 12.75 9.68
CA GLU A 26 17.87 13.98 10.43
C GLU A 26 16.77 14.79 9.77
N VAL A 27 15.91 15.37 10.60
CA VAL A 27 14.86 16.31 10.18
C VAL A 27 14.90 17.56 11.07
N TRP A 28 14.51 18.68 10.50
CA TRP A 28 14.46 19.97 11.19
C TRP A 28 13.04 20.51 11.17
N ASP A 29 12.64 21.06 12.30
CA ASP A 29 11.41 21.84 12.35
C ASP A 29 11.58 23.25 11.75
N ALA A 30 10.48 24.00 11.70
CA ALA A 30 10.47 25.36 11.18
C ALA A 30 11.28 26.35 12.03
N GLU A 31 11.62 25.99 13.26
CA GLU A 31 12.43 26.79 14.20
C GLU A 31 13.91 26.40 14.15
N GLY A 32 14.26 25.37 13.36
CA GLY A 32 15.61 24.89 13.17
C GLY A 32 16.08 23.85 14.19
N LYS A 33 15.20 23.35 15.04
CA LYS A 33 15.51 22.25 15.96
C LYS A 33 15.64 20.94 15.20
N VAL A 34 16.66 20.14 15.54
CA VAL A 34 16.97 18.87 14.91
C VAL A 34 16.33 17.72 15.65
N TYR A 35 15.87 16.74 14.90
CA TYR A 35 15.34 15.46 15.39
C TYR A 35 15.89 14.31 14.55
N PHE A 36 15.98 13.12 15.12
CA PHE A 36 16.16 11.90 14.35
C PHE A 36 14.80 11.34 13.94
N ASP A 37 14.66 11.01 12.66
CA ASP A 37 13.44 10.40 12.12
C ASP A 37 13.52 8.88 12.21
N PHE A 38 12.92 8.31 13.26
CA PHE A 38 12.76 6.87 13.44
C PHE A 38 11.47 6.32 12.82
N LEU A 39 10.61 7.17 12.29
CA LEU A 39 9.37 6.76 11.63
C LEU A 39 9.56 6.53 10.12
N SER A 40 10.42 7.36 9.49
CA SER A 40 10.75 7.29 8.05
C SER A 40 9.52 7.20 7.13
N ALA A 41 8.46 7.96 7.45
CA ALA A 41 7.16 7.90 6.76
C ALA A 41 6.66 6.44 6.60
N TYR A 42 6.70 5.67 7.70
CA TYR A 42 6.38 4.23 7.72
C TYR A 42 7.26 3.40 6.77
N SER A 43 8.56 3.67 6.78
CA SER A 43 9.60 3.06 5.93
C SER A 43 9.60 3.48 4.46
N ALA A 44 8.80 4.48 4.07
CA ALA A 44 8.80 5.00 2.70
C ALA A 44 10.09 5.74 2.34
N VAL A 45 10.76 6.37 3.32
CA VAL A 45 12.04 7.06 3.15
C VAL A 45 13.21 6.30 3.79
N ASN A 46 13.20 4.97 3.68
CA ASN A 46 14.21 4.08 4.26
C ASN A 46 15.64 4.31 3.71
N GLN A 47 15.79 5.01 2.59
CA GLN A 47 17.10 5.45 2.05
C GLN A 47 17.55 6.80 2.61
N GLY A 48 16.77 7.37 3.53
CA GLY A 48 16.98 8.69 4.11
C GLY A 48 16.33 9.82 3.33
N HIS A 49 16.08 10.92 4.02
CA HIS A 49 15.53 12.13 3.42
C HIS A 49 16.50 12.72 2.40
N CYS A 50 15.96 13.17 1.27
CA CYS A 50 16.71 13.88 0.23
C CYS A 50 17.99 13.16 -0.23
N HIS A 51 17.93 11.82 -0.38
CA HIS A 51 19.09 11.05 -0.83
C HIS A 51 19.57 11.57 -2.19
N PRO A 52 20.85 12.01 -2.34
CA PRO A 52 21.28 12.80 -3.49
C PRO A 52 21.12 12.07 -4.83
N LYS A 53 21.41 10.77 -4.88
CA LYS A 53 21.22 10.00 -6.12
C LYS A 53 19.75 9.85 -6.52
N ILE A 54 18.84 9.71 -5.54
CA ILE A 54 17.40 9.58 -5.80
C ILE A 54 16.84 10.91 -6.28
N ILE A 55 17.22 12.01 -5.61
CA ILE A 55 16.80 13.37 -6.02
C ILE A 55 17.34 13.70 -7.41
N GLN A 56 18.61 13.39 -7.71
CA GLN A 56 19.17 13.65 -9.02
C GLN A 56 18.43 12.86 -10.13
N SER A 57 18.15 11.57 -9.91
CA SER A 57 17.37 10.77 -10.85
C SER A 57 15.98 11.34 -11.11
N LEU A 58 15.32 11.87 -10.08
CA LEU A 58 14.02 12.54 -10.21
C LEU A 58 14.14 13.81 -11.08
N ILE A 59 15.14 14.67 -10.80
CA ILE A 59 15.39 15.91 -11.56
C ILE A 59 15.67 15.59 -13.03
N ASP A 60 16.56 14.64 -13.29
CA ASP A 60 16.95 14.26 -14.65
C ASP A 60 15.75 13.76 -15.45
N GLN A 61 14.95 12.86 -14.85
CA GLN A 61 13.76 12.31 -15.52
C GLN A 61 12.66 13.37 -15.69
N ALA A 62 12.38 14.16 -14.68
CA ALA A 62 11.33 15.18 -14.71
C ALA A 62 11.64 16.29 -15.74
N SER A 63 12.93 16.55 -15.99
CA SER A 63 13.37 17.51 -17.00
C SER A 63 13.20 17.01 -18.44
N GLN A 64 13.02 15.69 -18.63
CA GLN A 64 12.79 15.10 -19.96
C GLN A 64 11.30 14.88 -20.21
N ILE A 65 10.65 14.13 -19.33
CA ILE A 65 9.22 13.82 -19.39
C ILE A 65 8.71 13.40 -18.02
N THR A 66 7.55 13.94 -17.61
CA THR A 66 6.97 13.67 -16.29
C THR A 66 5.91 12.58 -16.31
N LEU A 67 5.01 12.58 -17.31
CA LEU A 67 3.87 11.68 -17.39
C LEU A 67 3.51 11.37 -18.83
N THR A 68 3.42 10.07 -19.18
CA THR A 68 3.07 9.62 -20.53
C THR A 68 1.68 9.01 -20.64
N SER A 69 0.98 8.72 -19.51
CA SER A 69 -0.13 7.77 -19.49
C SER A 69 0.27 6.34 -19.91
N ARG A 70 -0.51 5.34 -19.50
CA ARG A 70 -0.35 3.93 -19.93
C ARG A 70 -0.81 3.68 -21.38
N ALA A 71 -1.36 4.69 -22.04
CA ALA A 71 -1.66 4.64 -23.47
C ALA A 71 -0.40 4.63 -24.35
N PHE A 72 0.74 5.01 -23.79
CA PHE A 72 2.03 5.04 -24.47
C PHE A 72 3.08 4.24 -23.71
N HIS A 73 4.07 3.75 -24.42
CA HIS A 73 5.32 3.26 -23.83
C HIS A 73 6.21 4.45 -23.42
N ASN A 74 7.06 4.25 -22.43
CA ASN A 74 8.15 5.15 -22.11
C ASN A 74 9.47 4.37 -21.99
N ASN A 75 10.56 5.09 -21.98
CA ASN A 75 11.91 4.52 -22.05
C ASN A 75 12.43 3.95 -20.72
N VAL A 76 11.73 4.16 -19.59
CA VAL A 76 12.24 3.74 -18.28
C VAL A 76 11.39 2.62 -17.64
N LEU A 77 10.10 2.52 -17.95
CA LEU A 77 9.22 1.56 -17.30
C LEU A 77 9.65 0.11 -17.54
N GLY A 78 9.99 -0.24 -18.79
CA GLY A 78 10.42 -1.61 -19.11
C GLY A 78 11.71 -2.01 -18.40
N GLN A 79 12.66 -1.08 -18.23
CA GLN A 79 13.89 -1.30 -17.47
C GLN A 79 13.60 -1.54 -15.98
N TYR A 80 12.68 -0.76 -15.41
CA TYR A 80 12.23 -0.95 -14.04
C TYR A 80 11.54 -2.31 -13.85
N GLU A 81 10.62 -2.65 -14.74
CA GLU A 81 9.90 -3.95 -14.70
C GLU A 81 10.88 -5.13 -14.81
N GLN A 82 11.87 -5.07 -15.70
CA GLN A 82 12.92 -6.08 -15.81
C GLN A 82 13.72 -6.19 -14.52
N PHE A 83 14.26 -5.09 -14.03
CA PHE A 83 15.06 -5.08 -12.80
C PHE A 83 14.31 -5.69 -11.61
N MET A 84 13.04 -5.29 -11.41
CA MET A 84 12.24 -5.76 -10.28
C MET A 84 11.85 -7.24 -10.41
N THR A 85 11.54 -7.70 -11.63
CA THR A 85 11.21 -9.13 -11.85
C THR A 85 12.43 -10.02 -11.65
N GLU A 86 13.60 -9.61 -12.12
CA GLU A 86 14.85 -10.32 -11.89
C GLU A 86 15.23 -10.35 -10.40
N LEU A 87 15.12 -9.20 -9.71
CA LEU A 87 15.46 -9.06 -8.29
C LEU A 87 14.61 -9.97 -7.39
N PHE A 88 13.31 -10.05 -7.65
CA PHE A 88 12.37 -10.81 -6.83
C PHE A 88 12.00 -12.20 -7.37
N GLY A 89 12.48 -12.56 -8.54
CA GLY A 89 12.23 -13.88 -9.15
C GLY A 89 10.80 -14.07 -9.66
N TYR A 90 10.12 -12.98 -10.06
CA TYR A 90 8.78 -13.03 -10.65
C TYR A 90 8.82 -12.87 -12.16
N ASN A 91 7.81 -13.40 -12.85
CA ASN A 91 7.74 -13.33 -14.31
C ASN A 91 7.18 -11.98 -14.82
N ARG A 92 6.41 -11.29 -14.02
CA ARG A 92 5.69 -10.07 -14.40
C ARG A 92 5.56 -9.11 -13.22
N LEU A 93 5.52 -7.83 -13.52
CA LEU A 93 5.29 -6.74 -12.57
C LEU A 93 4.15 -5.85 -13.07
N LEU A 94 3.31 -5.38 -12.16
CA LEU A 94 2.30 -4.37 -12.43
C LEU A 94 2.43 -3.25 -11.40
N PRO A 95 3.10 -2.14 -11.71
CA PRO A 95 3.21 -1.00 -10.81
C PRO A 95 1.88 -0.30 -10.62
N MET A 96 1.60 0.15 -9.38
CA MET A 96 0.43 0.92 -8.99
C MET A 96 0.85 2.24 -8.34
N ASN A 97 -0.10 3.18 -8.21
CA ASN A 97 0.20 4.50 -7.66
C ASN A 97 0.31 4.48 -6.14
N THR A 98 -0.46 3.62 -5.46
CA THR A 98 -0.49 3.52 -3.99
C THR A 98 -0.47 2.07 -3.53
N GLY A 99 -0.10 1.86 -2.26
CA GLY A 99 -0.14 0.52 -1.65
C GLY A 99 -1.54 -0.09 -1.64
N VAL A 100 -2.58 0.72 -1.39
CA VAL A 100 -3.96 0.22 -1.40
C VAL A 100 -4.41 -0.18 -2.80
N GLU A 101 -4.03 0.55 -3.85
CA GLU A 101 -4.33 0.15 -5.23
C GLU A 101 -3.64 -1.17 -5.61
N ALA A 102 -2.39 -1.36 -5.17
CA ALA A 102 -1.67 -2.61 -5.38
C ALA A 102 -2.36 -3.78 -4.66
N ALA A 103 -2.75 -3.60 -3.41
CA ALA A 103 -3.44 -4.62 -2.63
C ALA A 103 -4.84 -4.94 -3.18
N GLU A 104 -5.64 -3.94 -3.57
CA GLU A 104 -6.93 -4.16 -4.24
C GLU A 104 -6.77 -4.88 -5.59
N THR A 105 -5.72 -4.56 -6.33
CA THR A 105 -5.39 -5.26 -7.57
C THR A 105 -4.99 -6.72 -7.30
N ALA A 106 -4.24 -6.99 -6.24
CA ALA A 106 -3.92 -8.36 -5.83
C ALA A 106 -5.19 -9.16 -5.46
N VAL A 107 -6.12 -8.56 -4.70
CA VAL A 107 -7.42 -9.17 -4.39
C VAL A 107 -8.23 -9.45 -5.66
N LYS A 108 -8.28 -8.51 -6.60
CA LYS A 108 -8.95 -8.71 -7.89
C LYS A 108 -8.31 -9.83 -8.70
N LEU A 109 -6.98 -9.88 -8.74
CA LEU A 109 -6.23 -10.92 -9.43
C LEU A 109 -6.50 -12.30 -8.82
N ALA A 110 -6.47 -12.40 -7.48
CA ALA A 110 -6.77 -13.63 -6.77
C ALA A 110 -8.20 -14.13 -7.06
N ARG A 111 -9.19 -13.25 -7.02
CA ARG A 111 -10.57 -13.60 -7.40
C ARG A 111 -10.66 -14.05 -8.85
N ARG A 112 -10.05 -13.32 -9.77
CA ARG A 112 -10.04 -13.68 -11.20
C ARG A 112 -9.39 -15.05 -11.44
N TRP A 113 -8.25 -15.31 -10.79
CA TRP A 113 -7.61 -16.61 -10.83
C TRP A 113 -8.50 -17.72 -10.25
N GLY A 114 -9.18 -17.43 -9.13
CA GLY A 114 -10.13 -18.35 -8.50
C GLY A 114 -11.23 -18.79 -9.46
N TYR A 115 -11.79 -17.85 -10.21
CA TYR A 115 -12.84 -18.14 -11.19
C TYR A 115 -12.29 -18.84 -12.45
N ASP A 116 -11.26 -18.28 -13.07
CA ASP A 116 -10.78 -18.71 -14.37
C ASP A 116 -9.93 -20.00 -14.32
N LYS A 117 -9.23 -20.24 -13.20
CA LYS A 117 -8.26 -21.33 -13.06
C LYS A 117 -8.63 -22.36 -12.01
N LYS A 118 -9.11 -21.93 -10.85
CA LYS A 118 -9.50 -22.84 -9.77
C LYS A 118 -10.92 -23.39 -9.93
N GLY A 119 -11.74 -22.77 -10.77
CA GLY A 119 -13.14 -23.20 -11.02
C GLY A 119 -14.11 -22.84 -9.89
N ILE A 120 -13.79 -21.84 -9.09
CA ILE A 120 -14.70 -21.32 -8.06
C ILE A 120 -15.95 -20.75 -8.77
N PRO A 121 -17.17 -21.07 -8.31
CA PRO A 121 -18.39 -20.49 -8.90
C PRO A 121 -18.39 -18.98 -8.80
N GLU A 122 -19.00 -18.31 -9.78
CA GLU A 122 -19.09 -16.85 -9.82
C GLU A 122 -19.61 -16.27 -8.50
N ASN A 123 -18.99 -15.18 -8.04
CA ASN A 123 -19.29 -14.48 -6.79
C ASN A 123 -19.08 -15.30 -5.50
N LYS A 124 -18.40 -16.46 -5.56
CA LYS A 124 -18.12 -17.30 -4.39
C LYS A 124 -16.64 -17.26 -3.92
N ALA A 125 -15.75 -16.60 -4.66
CA ALA A 125 -14.35 -16.51 -4.27
C ALA A 125 -14.19 -15.79 -2.93
N ARG A 126 -13.43 -16.39 -2.03
CA ARG A 126 -13.12 -15.91 -0.69
C ARG A 126 -11.64 -15.56 -0.59
N ILE A 127 -11.34 -14.52 0.16
CA ILE A 127 -9.96 -14.12 0.51
C ILE A 127 -9.84 -14.14 2.03
N VAL A 128 -8.85 -14.83 2.53
CA VAL A 128 -8.58 -14.93 3.97
C VAL A 128 -7.59 -13.83 4.37
N PHE A 129 -7.84 -13.17 5.49
CA PHE A 129 -6.98 -12.15 6.07
C PHE A 129 -6.70 -12.47 7.54
N ALA A 130 -5.55 -12.06 8.03
CA ALA A 130 -5.26 -12.11 9.46
C ALA A 130 -5.95 -10.96 10.21
N ALA A 131 -6.44 -11.21 11.41
CA ALA A 131 -6.92 -10.16 12.29
C ALA A 131 -5.80 -9.16 12.61
N GLY A 132 -6.15 -7.89 12.79
CA GLY A 132 -5.17 -6.81 12.99
C GLY A 132 -4.46 -6.34 11.71
N ASN A 133 -4.90 -6.81 10.53
CA ASN A 133 -4.32 -6.37 9.27
C ASN A 133 -4.57 -4.88 9.00
N PHE A 134 -3.65 -4.28 8.23
CA PHE A 134 -3.83 -2.95 7.65
C PHE A 134 -3.20 -2.92 6.25
N TRP A 135 -4.00 -2.61 5.24
CA TRP A 135 -3.51 -2.46 3.86
C TRP A 135 -4.13 -1.27 3.11
N GLY A 136 -4.79 -0.37 3.85
CA GLY A 136 -5.35 0.87 3.30
C GLY A 136 -6.63 1.32 3.99
N ARG A 137 -7.25 2.34 3.41
CA ARG A 137 -8.45 3.00 3.95
C ARG A 137 -9.63 3.04 2.98
N SER A 138 -9.52 2.39 1.81
CA SER A 138 -10.65 2.20 0.89
C SER A 138 -11.71 1.29 1.51
N ILE A 139 -12.92 1.31 0.96
CA ILE A 139 -13.99 0.39 1.37
C ILE A 139 -13.50 -1.07 1.26
N GLY A 140 -12.76 -1.41 0.20
CA GLY A 140 -12.15 -2.72 0.05
C GLY A 140 -11.24 -3.05 1.21
N ALA A 141 -10.32 -2.17 1.54
CA ALA A 141 -9.35 -2.38 2.62
C ALA A 141 -10.01 -2.53 4.00
N ILE A 142 -10.90 -1.60 4.36
CA ILE A 142 -11.55 -1.64 5.66
C ILE A 142 -12.54 -2.81 5.82
N SER A 143 -12.95 -3.42 4.72
CA SER A 143 -13.82 -4.60 4.77
C SER A 143 -13.18 -5.79 5.49
N SER A 144 -11.85 -5.93 5.44
CA SER A 144 -11.09 -6.93 6.19
C SER A 144 -10.55 -6.42 7.54
N SER A 145 -10.79 -5.17 7.90
CA SER A 145 -10.29 -4.61 9.16
C SER A 145 -11.01 -5.20 10.37
N THR A 146 -10.26 -5.42 11.45
CA THR A 146 -10.80 -5.73 12.79
C THR A 146 -10.84 -4.51 13.70
N ASP A 147 -10.37 -3.35 13.23
CA ASP A 147 -10.43 -2.10 13.98
C ASP A 147 -11.84 -1.47 13.87
N PRO A 148 -12.57 -1.35 15.01
CA PRO A 148 -13.90 -0.75 15.01
C PRO A 148 -13.92 0.71 14.50
N SER A 149 -12.84 1.47 14.74
CA SER A 149 -12.76 2.87 14.32
C SER A 149 -12.70 3.00 12.80
N SER A 150 -12.08 2.04 12.13
CA SER A 150 -11.99 1.97 10.67
C SER A 150 -13.28 1.48 10.00
N LYS A 151 -14.21 0.91 10.76
CA LYS A 151 -15.45 0.30 10.21
C LYS A 151 -16.73 1.05 10.56
N LYS A 152 -16.78 1.70 11.72
CA LYS A 152 -18.01 2.33 12.21
C LYS A 152 -18.53 3.41 11.26
N GLY A 153 -19.73 3.19 10.71
CA GLY A 153 -20.42 4.14 9.83
C GLY A 153 -20.03 4.08 8.36
N PHE A 154 -19.16 3.14 7.93
CA PHE A 154 -18.66 3.03 6.56
C PHE A 154 -19.19 1.83 5.76
N GLY A 155 -20.08 0.99 6.34
CA GLY A 155 -20.73 -0.09 5.58
C GLY A 155 -21.70 0.43 4.49
N PRO A 156 -22.12 -0.46 3.55
CA PRO A 156 -21.90 -1.90 3.51
C PRO A 156 -20.49 -2.29 3.04
N PHE A 157 -19.99 -3.43 3.54
CA PHE A 157 -18.65 -3.89 3.27
C PHE A 157 -18.59 -4.89 2.11
N VAL A 158 -17.37 -5.03 1.53
CA VAL A 158 -17.11 -5.97 0.43
C VAL A 158 -17.25 -7.41 0.95
N PRO A 159 -18.08 -8.26 0.32
CA PRO A 159 -18.28 -9.65 0.73
C PRO A 159 -17.11 -10.56 0.33
N GLY A 160 -17.07 -11.76 0.92
CA GLY A 160 -16.09 -12.79 0.59
C GLY A 160 -14.73 -12.58 1.22
N TYR A 161 -14.65 -11.86 2.33
CA TYR A 161 -13.47 -11.71 3.17
C TYR A 161 -13.65 -12.49 4.47
N ASP A 162 -12.70 -13.34 4.77
CA ASP A 162 -12.64 -14.14 6.00
C ASP A 162 -11.51 -13.66 6.87
N LEU A 163 -11.73 -13.66 8.17
CA LEU A 163 -10.74 -13.25 9.16
C LEU A 163 -10.34 -14.45 10.02
N ILE A 164 -9.05 -14.65 10.19
CA ILE A 164 -8.48 -15.62 11.11
C ILE A 164 -7.62 -14.89 12.15
N PRO A 165 -7.38 -15.48 13.33
CA PRO A 165 -6.45 -14.90 14.29
C PRO A 165 -5.05 -14.75 13.69
N TYR A 166 -4.36 -13.67 14.08
CA TYR A 166 -2.96 -13.45 13.65
C TYR A 166 -2.07 -14.55 14.23
N ASN A 167 -1.16 -15.05 13.41
CA ASN A 167 -0.19 -16.10 13.78
C ASN A 167 -0.81 -17.44 14.22
N ASP A 168 -2.05 -17.72 13.81
CA ASP A 168 -2.73 -19.00 14.05
C ASP A 168 -2.67 -19.88 12.81
N LEU A 169 -1.67 -20.78 12.76
CA LEU A 169 -1.46 -21.66 11.61
C LEU A 169 -2.54 -22.76 11.51
N ASP A 170 -3.17 -23.13 12.61
CA ASP A 170 -4.24 -24.14 12.57
C ASP A 170 -5.53 -23.53 12.02
N ALA A 171 -5.87 -22.29 12.43
CA ALA A 171 -6.96 -21.53 11.81
C ALA A 171 -6.72 -21.31 10.32
N LEU A 172 -5.49 -21.01 9.90
CA LEU A 172 -5.14 -20.88 8.49
C LEU A 172 -5.33 -22.19 7.73
N ARG A 173 -4.82 -23.33 8.26
CA ARG A 173 -5.00 -24.64 7.65
C ARG A 173 -6.47 -24.99 7.49
N GLU A 174 -7.29 -24.68 8.48
CA GLU A 174 -8.73 -24.93 8.42
C GLU A 174 -9.40 -24.06 7.35
N ALA A 175 -9.12 -22.77 7.32
CA ALA A 175 -9.67 -21.86 6.33
C ALA A 175 -9.30 -22.27 4.89
N LEU A 176 -8.07 -22.73 4.67
CA LEU A 176 -7.60 -23.17 3.35
C LEU A 176 -8.21 -24.49 2.84
N LYS A 177 -8.96 -25.22 3.69
CA LYS A 177 -9.73 -26.40 3.23
C LYS A 177 -10.97 -26.01 2.43
N ASP A 178 -11.49 -24.81 2.58
CA ASP A 178 -12.63 -24.32 1.79
C ASP A 178 -12.19 -24.16 0.32
N PRO A 179 -12.82 -24.91 -0.62
CA PRO A 179 -12.47 -24.85 -2.03
C PRO A 179 -12.70 -23.47 -2.66
N HIS A 180 -13.48 -22.61 -2.03
CA HIS A 180 -13.76 -21.24 -2.51
C HIS A 180 -12.69 -20.24 -2.10
N VAL A 181 -11.75 -20.58 -1.22
CA VAL A 181 -10.66 -19.66 -0.86
C VAL A 181 -9.70 -19.54 -2.05
N ALA A 182 -9.57 -18.33 -2.57
CA ALA A 182 -8.71 -18.01 -3.70
C ALA A 182 -7.30 -17.58 -3.26
N ALA A 183 -7.17 -16.97 -2.09
CA ALA A 183 -5.90 -16.50 -1.54
C ALA A 183 -5.98 -16.27 -0.02
N PHE A 184 -4.79 -16.19 0.59
CA PHE A 184 -4.50 -15.64 1.91
C PHE A 184 -3.53 -14.48 1.75
#